data_ece0283edcef1cc4f30749963f327590
#
_entry.id   ece0283edcef1cc4f30749963f327590
#
_cell.length_a   1.000
_cell.length_b   1.000
_cell.length_c   1.000
_cell.angle_alpha   90.00
_cell.angle_beta   90.00
_cell.angle_gamma   90.00
#
_symmetry.space_group_name_H-M   'P 1'
#
loop_
_entity.id
_entity.type
_entity.pdbx_description
1 polymer ?
#
loop_
_entity_poly.entity_id
_entity_poly.type
_entity_poly.pdbx_seq_one_letter_code
_entity_poly.pdbx_strand_id
1 'polypeptide(L)'
;MKNTSEIIIIGGGLAGLISGIHLVKNGFSVTIFEKNEFPKHKVCGEYISNEVLEYLKFLELNINSLRPKNIDKLSFSLVSGKTINTKLPLGGFGISRYELDNYLYKKAIELGCKVIQETVIDVIFTDEVFAVASNEKSYTAKVVLGAFGKRSNLDVSFNRRFIQKKSNWLGVKAHYKVNLSDNLVGLHHFKGGYCGVSKIENDNVNICYLANYESFKRYKSIEEFQEKIVCENPNLQRIFDEAEIQFEKPLTISQISFDEKKCVENHILMIGDTAGLIHPLCGNGMAMAIHSAKLASESVIDFIENKISRIQMENDYSKKWNYNFKNRLKMGRLLGKLLQKQKLANFVLKIILVFPSLLPIIIKKTHGKPI
;
A
#
# COMPACT_ATOMS: atom_id res chain seq x y z
N MET A 1 -27.86 -23.33 2.84
CA MET A 1 -26.74 -23.45 1.87
C MET A 1 -25.44 -23.51 2.67
N LYS A 2 -24.54 -24.46 2.36
CA LYS A 2 -23.24 -24.49 3.04
C LYS A 2 -22.44 -23.25 2.64
N ASN A 3 -22.04 -22.45 3.63
CA ASN A 3 -21.17 -21.27 3.42
C ASN A 3 -19.72 -21.71 3.19
N THR A 4 -19.50 -22.43 2.08
CA THR A 4 -18.19 -23.03 1.74
C THR A 4 -17.66 -22.40 0.46
N SER A 5 -16.39 -22.04 0.46
CA SER A 5 -15.63 -21.61 -0.72
C SER A 5 -14.31 -22.37 -0.75
N GLU A 6 -13.71 -22.54 -1.90
CA GLU A 6 -12.35 -23.12 -1.96
C GLU A 6 -11.35 -22.15 -1.32
N ILE A 7 -11.52 -20.85 -1.61
CA ILE A 7 -10.61 -19.80 -1.17
C ILE A 7 -11.41 -18.68 -0.52
N ILE A 8 -10.98 -18.26 0.67
CA ILE A 8 -11.48 -17.05 1.32
C ILE A 8 -10.34 -16.02 1.37
N ILE A 9 -10.66 -14.79 1.00
CA ILE A 9 -9.76 -13.63 1.08
C ILE A 9 -10.33 -12.65 2.10
N ILE A 10 -9.55 -12.30 3.12
CA ILE A 10 -9.97 -11.39 4.18
C ILE A 10 -9.40 -10.01 3.90
N GLY A 11 -10.23 -9.11 3.42
CA GLY A 11 -9.91 -7.74 3.03
C GLY A 11 -10.01 -7.49 1.53
N GLY A 12 -10.94 -6.64 1.13
CA GLY A 12 -11.17 -6.17 -0.25
C GLY A 12 -10.33 -4.95 -0.62
N GLY A 13 -9.08 -4.90 -0.14
CA GLY A 13 -8.12 -3.91 -0.62
C GLY A 13 -7.46 -4.37 -1.92
N LEU A 14 -6.49 -3.56 -2.41
CA LEU A 14 -5.79 -3.80 -3.67
C LEU A 14 -5.25 -5.23 -3.79
N ALA A 15 -4.55 -5.74 -2.77
CA ALA A 15 -4.02 -7.10 -2.81
C ALA A 15 -5.12 -8.16 -2.84
N GLY A 16 -6.18 -8.00 -2.03
CA GLY A 16 -7.27 -8.98 -1.99
C GLY A 16 -8.07 -9.03 -3.28
N LEU A 17 -8.40 -7.88 -3.86
CA LEU A 17 -9.14 -7.80 -5.14
C LEU A 17 -8.32 -8.38 -6.29
N ILE A 18 -7.02 -8.06 -6.39
CA ILE A 18 -6.12 -8.62 -7.41
C ILE A 18 -5.99 -10.15 -7.26
N SER A 19 -5.83 -10.66 -6.02
CA SER A 19 -5.79 -12.11 -5.79
C SER A 19 -7.12 -12.77 -6.15
N GLY A 20 -8.24 -12.16 -5.79
CA GLY A 20 -9.56 -12.68 -6.15
C GLY A 20 -9.76 -12.80 -7.66
N ILE A 21 -9.42 -11.75 -8.41
CA ILE A 21 -9.47 -11.73 -9.87
C ILE A 21 -8.58 -12.82 -10.46
N HIS A 22 -7.32 -12.94 -9.99
CA HIS A 22 -6.40 -13.95 -10.50
C HIS A 22 -6.93 -15.36 -10.27
N LEU A 23 -7.42 -15.66 -9.08
CA LEU A 23 -7.89 -17.00 -8.71
C LEU A 23 -9.19 -17.38 -9.41
N VAL A 24 -10.15 -16.46 -9.53
CA VAL A 24 -11.40 -16.71 -10.27
C VAL A 24 -11.13 -16.94 -11.78
N LYS A 25 -10.21 -16.17 -12.39
CA LYS A 25 -9.80 -16.40 -13.79
C LYS A 25 -9.18 -17.79 -14.02
N ASN A 26 -8.70 -18.45 -12.97
CA ASN A 26 -8.24 -19.84 -13.01
C ASN A 26 -9.32 -20.86 -12.58
N GLY A 27 -10.58 -20.43 -12.49
CA GLY A 27 -11.74 -21.31 -12.28
C GLY A 27 -12.05 -21.65 -10.82
N PHE A 28 -11.38 -21.03 -9.84
CA PHE A 28 -11.60 -21.33 -8.42
C PHE A 28 -12.75 -20.52 -7.82
N SER A 29 -13.45 -21.13 -6.85
CA SER A 29 -14.48 -20.47 -6.08
C SER A 29 -13.86 -19.55 -5.02
N VAL A 30 -14.05 -18.23 -5.15
CA VAL A 30 -13.44 -17.22 -4.28
C VAL A 30 -14.49 -16.38 -3.57
N THR A 31 -14.38 -16.28 -2.24
CA THR A 31 -15.13 -15.33 -1.42
C THR A 31 -14.20 -14.29 -0.82
N ILE A 32 -14.50 -13.00 -1.03
CA ILE A 32 -13.76 -11.86 -0.47
C ILE A 32 -14.62 -11.21 0.62
N PHE A 33 -14.08 -11.05 1.82
CA PHE A 33 -14.70 -10.29 2.89
C PHE A 33 -14.11 -8.87 2.92
N GLU A 34 -14.96 -7.86 2.85
CA GLU A 34 -14.60 -6.46 3.07
C GLU A 34 -15.63 -5.80 4.00
N LYS A 35 -15.17 -5.17 5.05
CA LYS A 35 -16.04 -4.52 6.05
C LYS A 35 -16.63 -3.20 5.59
N ASN A 36 -16.05 -2.55 4.59
CA ASN A 36 -16.48 -1.25 4.10
C ASN A 36 -17.14 -1.38 2.74
N GLU A 37 -17.99 -0.43 2.41
CA GLU A 37 -18.56 -0.26 1.07
C GLU A 37 -17.49 0.20 0.05
N PHE A 38 -17.77 -0.06 -1.22
CA PHE A 38 -17.07 0.50 -2.35
C PHE A 38 -17.95 1.53 -3.08
N PRO A 39 -17.37 2.64 -3.57
CA PRO A 39 -15.97 3.06 -3.44
C PRO A 39 -15.63 3.73 -2.10
N LYS A 40 -14.35 3.70 -1.68
CA LYS A 40 -13.90 4.36 -0.46
C LYS A 40 -12.51 4.94 -0.59
N HIS A 41 -12.33 6.18 -0.15
CA HIS A 41 -11.02 6.79 -0.01
C HIS A 41 -10.19 6.12 1.09
N LYS A 42 -8.89 5.99 0.86
CA LYS A 42 -7.92 5.43 1.83
C LYS A 42 -6.70 6.35 1.94
N VAL A 43 -6.08 6.42 3.12
CA VAL A 43 -4.82 7.15 3.30
C VAL A 43 -3.71 6.41 2.55
N CYS A 44 -3.31 6.97 1.41
CA CYS A 44 -2.37 6.40 0.46
C CYS A 44 -1.70 7.50 -0.37
N GLY A 45 -0.46 7.27 -0.79
CA GLY A 45 0.25 8.17 -1.72
C GLY A 45 -0.26 8.10 -3.16
N GLU A 46 -1.09 7.11 -3.51
CA GLU A 46 -1.78 6.96 -4.80
C GLU A 46 -0.86 7.02 -6.04
N TYR A 47 0.37 6.55 -5.87
CA TYR A 47 1.35 6.33 -6.92
C TYR A 47 1.65 4.83 -7.03
N ILE A 48 1.65 4.30 -8.26
CA ILE A 48 1.95 2.91 -8.58
C ILE A 48 3.12 2.87 -9.56
N SER A 49 4.17 2.12 -9.20
CA SER A 49 5.29 1.86 -10.11
C SER A 49 4.85 1.01 -11.31
N ASN A 50 5.38 1.32 -12.49
CA ASN A 50 5.13 0.58 -13.73
C ASN A 50 5.61 -0.88 -13.68
N GLU A 51 6.27 -1.32 -12.62
CA GLU A 51 6.69 -2.72 -12.46
C GLU A 51 5.54 -3.73 -12.53
N VAL A 52 4.28 -3.28 -12.32
CA VAL A 52 3.10 -4.15 -12.27
C VAL A 52 2.28 -4.17 -13.57
N LEU A 53 2.61 -3.33 -14.56
CA LEU A 53 1.76 -3.15 -15.75
C LEU A 53 1.58 -4.43 -16.57
N GLU A 54 2.65 -5.23 -16.76
CA GLU A 54 2.57 -6.49 -17.52
C GLU A 54 1.63 -7.48 -16.81
N TYR A 55 1.69 -7.56 -15.48
CA TYR A 55 0.81 -8.43 -14.73
C TYR A 55 -0.64 -7.95 -14.73
N LEU A 56 -0.89 -6.65 -14.65
CA LEU A 56 -2.25 -6.09 -14.78
C LEU A 56 -2.82 -6.38 -16.18
N LYS A 57 -2.00 -6.28 -17.22
CA LYS A 57 -2.36 -6.66 -18.59
C LYS A 57 -2.65 -8.16 -18.71
N PHE A 58 -1.83 -9.01 -18.09
CA PHE A 58 -2.06 -10.46 -18.02
C PHE A 58 -3.42 -10.80 -17.39
N LEU A 59 -3.84 -10.04 -16.39
CA LEU A 59 -5.17 -10.15 -15.78
C LEU A 59 -6.29 -9.49 -16.61
N GLU A 60 -5.98 -8.95 -17.80
CA GLU A 60 -6.91 -8.23 -18.67
C GLU A 60 -7.57 -7.01 -18.00
N LEU A 61 -6.82 -6.35 -17.11
CA LEU A 61 -7.25 -5.15 -16.41
C LEU A 61 -6.85 -3.90 -17.21
N ASN A 62 -7.81 -3.23 -17.82
CA ASN A 62 -7.59 -2.00 -18.58
C ASN A 62 -7.52 -0.77 -17.66
N ILE A 63 -6.37 -0.59 -17.00
CA ILE A 63 -6.16 0.56 -16.10
C ILE A 63 -6.24 1.90 -16.85
N ASN A 64 -5.90 1.94 -18.14
CA ASN A 64 -5.96 3.17 -18.94
C ASN A 64 -7.39 3.71 -19.09
N SER A 65 -8.43 2.88 -18.96
CA SER A 65 -9.82 3.31 -18.97
C SER A 65 -10.15 4.27 -17.80
N LEU A 66 -9.37 4.23 -16.73
CA LEU A 66 -9.50 5.10 -15.55
C LEU A 66 -8.73 6.42 -15.71
N ARG A 67 -8.06 6.65 -16.85
CA ARG A 67 -7.30 7.87 -17.17
C ARG A 67 -6.27 8.24 -16.09
N PRO A 68 -5.41 7.29 -15.64
CA PRO A 68 -4.36 7.59 -14.68
C PRO A 68 -3.39 8.63 -15.23
N LYS A 69 -2.72 9.37 -14.36
CA LYS A 69 -1.68 10.30 -14.76
C LYS A 69 -0.32 9.60 -14.83
N ASN A 70 0.32 9.63 -15.99
CA ASN A 70 1.67 9.07 -16.14
C ASN A 70 2.70 9.92 -15.38
N ILE A 71 3.56 9.27 -14.58
CA ILE A 71 4.56 9.92 -13.75
C ILE A 71 5.93 9.32 -14.08
N ASP A 72 6.83 10.13 -14.62
CA ASP A 72 8.19 9.72 -14.97
C ASP A 72 9.28 10.55 -14.28
N LYS A 73 8.89 11.61 -13.52
CA LYS A 73 9.80 12.50 -12.81
C LYS A 73 9.54 12.50 -11.31
N LEU A 74 10.61 12.61 -10.56
CA LEU A 74 10.61 12.82 -9.12
C LEU A 74 11.26 14.17 -8.80
N SER A 75 10.59 14.99 -8.01
CA SER A 75 11.14 16.17 -7.35
C SER A 75 11.26 15.89 -5.86
N PHE A 76 12.46 15.94 -5.32
CA PHE A 76 12.71 15.78 -3.90
C PHE A 76 13.19 17.10 -3.28
N SER A 77 12.53 17.62 -2.24
CA SER A 77 12.96 18.84 -1.58
C SER A 77 13.25 18.67 -0.10
N LEU A 78 14.24 19.44 0.37
CA LEU A 78 14.59 19.61 1.78
C LEU A 78 13.64 20.59 2.46
N VAL A 79 13.66 20.61 3.79
CA VAL A 79 12.96 21.64 4.61
C VAL A 79 13.32 23.07 4.17
N SER A 80 14.58 23.31 3.74
CA SER A 80 15.04 24.61 3.23
C SER A 80 14.52 24.99 1.85
N GLY A 81 13.69 24.15 1.20
CA GLY A 81 13.22 24.33 -0.17
C GLY A 81 14.19 23.91 -1.27
N LYS A 82 15.46 23.60 -0.95
CA LYS A 82 16.41 23.07 -1.98
C LYS A 82 15.89 21.79 -2.56
N THR A 83 15.85 21.70 -3.91
CA THR A 83 15.20 20.64 -4.66
C THR A 83 16.17 19.89 -5.54
N ILE A 84 15.96 18.57 -5.67
CA ILE A 84 16.65 17.68 -6.60
C ILE A 84 15.60 17.05 -7.50
N ASN A 85 15.83 17.13 -8.81
CA ASN A 85 14.97 16.50 -9.80
C ASN A 85 15.67 15.30 -10.44
N THR A 86 14.93 14.22 -10.67
CA THR A 86 15.45 13.04 -11.37
C THR A 86 14.36 12.33 -12.14
N LYS A 87 14.73 11.55 -13.14
CA LYS A 87 13.83 10.59 -13.79
C LYS A 87 13.62 9.38 -12.88
N LEU A 88 12.38 8.90 -12.84
CA LEU A 88 12.06 7.60 -12.24
C LEU A 88 12.51 6.48 -13.18
N PRO A 89 13.31 5.50 -12.75
CA PRO A 89 13.86 4.47 -13.63
C PRO A 89 12.82 3.66 -14.41
N LEU A 90 11.69 3.34 -13.79
CA LEU A 90 10.57 2.62 -14.41
C LEU A 90 9.40 3.53 -14.71
N GLY A 91 9.36 4.73 -14.10
CA GLY A 91 8.15 5.53 -14.07
C GLY A 91 7.04 4.87 -13.24
N GLY A 92 5.87 5.44 -13.34
CA GLY A 92 4.68 4.99 -12.64
C GLY A 92 3.46 5.76 -13.09
N PHE A 93 2.38 5.62 -12.34
CA PHE A 93 1.15 6.36 -12.60
C PHE A 93 0.45 6.73 -11.29
N GLY A 94 -0.22 7.87 -11.33
CA GLY A 94 -1.07 8.37 -10.26
C GLY A 94 -2.53 8.00 -10.51
N ILE A 95 -3.15 7.37 -9.52
CA ILE A 95 -4.56 7.00 -9.53
C ILE A 95 -5.08 6.89 -8.11
N SER A 96 -6.31 7.40 -7.86
CA SER A 96 -6.90 7.29 -6.55
C SER A 96 -7.25 5.84 -6.18
N ARG A 97 -7.17 5.55 -4.89
CA ARG A 97 -7.68 4.28 -4.35
C ARG A 97 -9.21 4.19 -4.48
N TYR A 98 -9.88 5.32 -4.57
CA TYR A 98 -11.32 5.39 -4.78
C TYR A 98 -11.71 4.78 -6.13
N GLU A 99 -11.09 5.25 -7.22
CA GLU A 99 -11.36 4.76 -8.57
C GLU A 99 -10.79 3.37 -8.80
N LEU A 100 -9.53 3.12 -8.41
CA LEU A 100 -8.87 1.85 -8.66
C LEU A 100 -9.52 0.69 -7.90
N ASP A 101 -9.75 0.85 -6.57
CA ASP A 101 -10.35 -0.22 -5.78
C ASP A 101 -11.79 -0.52 -6.26
N ASN A 102 -12.56 0.52 -6.66
CA ASN A 102 -13.90 0.36 -7.21
C ASN A 102 -13.92 -0.38 -8.55
N TYR A 103 -12.99 -0.02 -9.45
CA TYR A 103 -12.83 -0.72 -10.72
C TYR A 103 -12.52 -2.20 -10.50
N LEU A 104 -11.55 -2.50 -9.64
CA LEU A 104 -11.16 -3.88 -9.33
C LEU A 104 -12.28 -4.65 -8.62
N TYR A 105 -13.05 -4.01 -7.75
CA TYR A 105 -14.23 -4.58 -7.10
C TYR A 105 -15.28 -4.99 -8.13
N LYS A 106 -15.64 -4.10 -9.06
CA LYS A 106 -16.58 -4.40 -10.13
C LYS A 106 -16.10 -5.55 -11.00
N LYS A 107 -14.80 -5.55 -11.38
CA LYS A 107 -14.18 -6.63 -12.14
C LYS A 107 -14.17 -7.97 -11.40
N ALA A 108 -13.90 -7.96 -10.09
CA ALA A 108 -13.94 -9.18 -9.28
C ALA A 108 -15.34 -9.81 -9.29
N ILE A 109 -16.40 -9.00 -9.13
CA ILE A 109 -17.80 -9.49 -9.20
C ILE A 109 -18.14 -9.97 -10.61
N GLU A 110 -17.81 -9.22 -11.66
CA GLU A 110 -18.06 -9.56 -13.06
C GLU A 110 -17.46 -10.95 -13.41
N LEU A 111 -16.29 -11.24 -12.87
CA LEU A 111 -15.58 -12.51 -13.06
C LEU A 111 -16.07 -13.65 -12.15
N GLY A 112 -16.99 -13.38 -11.22
CA GLY A 112 -17.63 -14.39 -10.37
C GLY A 112 -17.10 -14.48 -8.93
N CYS A 113 -16.27 -13.54 -8.46
CA CYS A 113 -15.96 -13.45 -7.03
C CYS A 113 -17.22 -13.13 -6.23
N LYS A 114 -17.45 -13.86 -5.15
CA LYS A 114 -18.44 -13.48 -4.14
C LYS A 114 -17.80 -12.46 -3.21
N VAL A 115 -18.33 -11.24 -3.17
CA VAL A 115 -17.87 -10.22 -2.21
C VAL A 115 -18.94 -10.08 -1.12
N ILE A 116 -18.52 -10.24 0.13
CA ILE A 116 -19.39 -10.18 1.31
C ILE A 116 -18.97 -8.99 2.16
N GLN A 117 -19.92 -8.09 2.41
CA GLN A 117 -19.72 -6.92 3.25
C GLN A 117 -19.90 -7.26 4.73
N GLU A 118 -18.95 -8.02 5.27
CA GLU A 118 -18.92 -8.43 6.67
C GLU A 118 -17.52 -8.27 7.25
N THR A 119 -17.46 -8.15 8.58
CA THR A 119 -16.17 -8.12 9.30
C THR A 119 -15.81 -9.53 9.76
N VAL A 120 -14.69 -10.06 9.29
CA VAL A 120 -14.13 -11.31 9.84
C VAL A 120 -13.55 -11.01 11.22
N ILE A 121 -13.97 -11.80 12.20
CA ILE A 121 -13.60 -11.64 13.62
C ILE A 121 -12.65 -12.72 14.10
N ASP A 122 -12.70 -13.92 13.51
CA ASP A 122 -11.83 -15.04 13.88
C ASP A 122 -11.56 -15.97 12.71
N VAL A 123 -10.42 -16.69 12.76
CA VAL A 123 -10.02 -17.69 11.78
C VAL A 123 -9.30 -18.82 12.50
N ILE A 124 -9.86 -20.03 12.40
CA ILE A 124 -9.30 -21.25 13.00
C ILE A 124 -8.97 -22.24 11.90
N PHE A 125 -7.82 -22.89 12.00
CA PHE A 125 -7.40 -23.96 11.10
C PHE A 125 -7.36 -25.29 11.85
N THR A 126 -8.11 -26.26 11.35
CA THR A 126 -8.18 -27.60 11.93
C THR A 126 -8.46 -28.60 10.83
N ASP A 127 -7.80 -29.76 10.85
CA ASP A 127 -8.03 -30.87 9.91
C ASP A 127 -8.01 -30.41 8.42
N GLU A 128 -6.98 -29.63 8.05
CA GLU A 128 -6.75 -29.10 6.71
C GLU A 128 -7.87 -28.14 6.20
N VAL A 129 -8.76 -27.67 7.06
CA VAL A 129 -9.86 -26.76 6.73
C VAL A 129 -9.82 -25.51 7.61
N PHE A 130 -10.08 -24.37 7.01
CA PHE A 130 -10.31 -23.13 7.74
C PHE A 130 -11.78 -22.95 8.10
N ALA A 131 -12.04 -22.62 9.37
CA ALA A 131 -13.28 -22.03 9.83
C ALA A 131 -13.08 -20.52 9.96
N VAL A 132 -13.85 -19.73 9.20
CA VAL A 132 -13.78 -18.26 9.18
C VAL A 132 -15.06 -17.71 9.76
N ALA A 133 -14.99 -17.08 10.92
CA ALA A 133 -16.12 -16.44 11.57
C ALA A 133 -16.18 -14.96 11.21
N SER A 134 -17.32 -14.53 10.67
CA SER A 134 -17.64 -13.11 10.54
C SER A 134 -18.53 -12.67 11.73
N ASN A 135 -18.84 -11.39 11.79
CA ASN A 135 -19.83 -10.86 12.74
C ASN A 135 -21.25 -11.41 12.53
N GLU A 136 -21.53 -12.06 11.40
CA GLU A 136 -22.86 -12.58 11.06
C GLU A 136 -22.90 -14.12 11.07
N LYS A 137 -21.92 -14.78 10.44
CA LYS A 137 -21.96 -16.21 10.11
C LYS A 137 -20.58 -16.85 10.16
N SER A 138 -20.57 -18.18 10.07
CA SER A 138 -19.36 -18.97 9.88
C SER A 138 -19.27 -19.52 8.45
N TYR A 139 -18.05 -19.58 7.94
CA TYR A 139 -17.70 -20.02 6.60
C TYR A 139 -16.55 -21.01 6.67
N THR A 140 -16.41 -21.86 5.64
CA THR A 140 -15.28 -22.79 5.55
C THR A 140 -14.53 -22.62 4.24
N ALA A 141 -13.21 -22.83 4.26
CA ALA A 141 -12.37 -22.81 3.07
C ALA A 141 -11.16 -23.74 3.18
N LYS A 142 -10.64 -24.18 2.04
CA LYS A 142 -9.34 -24.89 1.96
C LYS A 142 -8.17 -23.92 2.15
N VAL A 143 -8.28 -22.69 1.65
CA VAL A 143 -7.21 -21.67 1.71
C VAL A 143 -7.78 -20.36 2.20
N VAL A 144 -7.01 -19.66 3.03
CA VAL A 144 -7.29 -18.29 3.45
C VAL A 144 -6.12 -17.38 3.10
N LEU A 145 -6.42 -16.26 2.42
CA LEU A 145 -5.48 -15.16 2.19
C LEU A 145 -5.81 -14.00 3.14
N GLY A 146 -4.81 -13.55 3.90
CA GLY A 146 -4.93 -12.39 4.79
C GLY A 146 -4.55 -11.09 4.07
N ALA A 147 -5.52 -10.31 3.63
CA ALA A 147 -5.37 -9.03 2.92
C ALA A 147 -5.93 -7.84 3.72
N PHE A 148 -5.98 -7.95 5.04
CA PHE A 148 -6.65 -7.00 5.95
C PHE A 148 -5.83 -5.73 6.25
N GLY A 149 -4.71 -5.52 5.55
CA GLY A 149 -4.00 -4.25 5.46
C GLY A 149 -3.03 -3.97 6.61
N LYS A 150 -2.89 -2.68 6.94
CA LYS A 150 -1.83 -2.19 7.84
C LYS A 150 -2.00 -2.68 9.27
N ARG A 151 -3.25 -2.77 9.75
CA ARG A 151 -3.65 -3.19 11.09
C ARG A 151 -5.11 -3.66 11.09
N SER A 152 -5.37 -4.76 11.79
CA SER A 152 -6.70 -5.37 11.94
C SER A 152 -6.87 -5.92 13.35
N ASN A 153 -8.12 -6.18 13.76
CA ASN A 153 -8.40 -6.93 14.99
C ASN A 153 -7.84 -8.36 14.92
N LEU A 154 -7.77 -8.95 13.72
CA LEU A 154 -7.14 -10.26 13.51
C LEU A 154 -5.63 -10.24 13.83
N ASP A 155 -4.94 -9.12 13.66
CA ASP A 155 -3.55 -9.01 14.11
C ASP A 155 -3.44 -9.09 15.63
N VAL A 156 -4.46 -8.65 16.37
CA VAL A 156 -4.55 -8.74 17.82
C VAL A 156 -4.88 -10.18 18.25
N SER A 157 -5.90 -10.80 17.64
CA SER A 157 -6.30 -12.18 17.96
C SER A 157 -5.18 -13.19 17.67
N PHE A 158 -4.41 -12.99 16.60
CA PHE A 158 -3.23 -13.79 16.25
C PHE A 158 -1.99 -13.44 17.09
N ASN A 159 -2.09 -12.49 18.03
CA ASN A 159 -0.99 -12.04 18.89
C ASN A 159 0.28 -11.68 18.09
N ARG A 160 0.13 -10.99 16.93
CA ARG A 160 1.24 -10.64 16.05
C ARG A 160 2.16 -9.62 16.74
N ARG A 161 3.46 -9.89 16.79
CA ARG A 161 4.45 -9.12 17.58
C ARG A 161 4.45 -7.60 17.34
N PHE A 162 4.18 -7.16 16.11
CA PHE A 162 4.20 -5.73 15.77
C PHE A 162 3.06 -4.92 16.43
N ILE A 163 1.97 -5.59 16.87
CA ILE A 163 0.84 -4.96 17.55
C ILE A 163 1.20 -4.43 18.95
N GLN A 164 2.17 -5.07 19.61
CA GLN A 164 2.58 -4.71 20.96
C GLN A 164 3.36 -3.39 21.01
N LYS A 165 3.87 -2.90 19.88
CA LYS A 165 4.63 -1.66 19.80
C LYS A 165 3.73 -0.48 19.46
N LYS A 166 3.88 0.62 20.20
CA LYS A 166 3.25 1.89 19.84
C LYS A 166 3.89 2.43 18.57
N SER A 167 3.07 2.88 17.66
CA SER A 167 3.52 3.58 16.46
C SER A 167 3.64 5.08 16.73
N ASN A 168 4.70 5.68 16.23
CA ASN A 168 4.93 7.12 16.33
C ASN A 168 4.55 7.87 15.04
N TRP A 169 3.67 7.30 14.21
CA TRP A 169 3.35 7.86 12.92
C TRP A 169 1.88 8.21 12.78
N LEU A 170 1.64 9.38 12.18
CA LEU A 170 0.34 9.86 11.71
C LEU A 170 0.42 10.07 10.21
N GLY A 171 -0.47 9.45 9.45
CA GLY A 171 -0.67 9.75 8.04
C GLY A 171 -1.88 10.65 7.86
N VAL A 172 -1.75 11.69 7.03
CA VAL A 172 -2.83 12.61 6.66
C VAL A 172 -2.91 12.68 5.14
N LYS A 173 -4.12 12.67 4.59
CA LYS A 173 -4.34 12.70 3.15
C LYS A 173 -5.61 13.47 2.80
N ALA A 174 -5.52 14.27 1.74
CA ALA A 174 -6.69 14.78 1.04
C ALA A 174 -6.40 14.93 -0.47
N HIS A 175 -7.46 15.10 -1.26
CA HIS A 175 -7.35 15.53 -2.65
C HIS A 175 -7.54 17.03 -2.73
N TYR A 176 -6.86 17.65 -3.69
CA TYR A 176 -6.87 19.09 -3.92
C TYR A 176 -6.98 19.41 -5.40
N LYS A 177 -7.48 20.60 -5.71
CA LYS A 177 -7.28 21.26 -7.00
C LYS A 177 -6.14 22.26 -6.85
N VAL A 178 -5.08 22.05 -7.61
CA VAL A 178 -3.90 22.94 -7.66
C VAL A 178 -3.15 22.68 -8.96
N ASN A 179 -2.53 23.70 -9.52
CA ASN A 179 -1.73 23.55 -10.72
C ASN A 179 -0.41 22.84 -10.42
N LEU A 180 -0.26 21.62 -10.92
CA LEU A 180 0.92 20.78 -10.79
C LEU A 180 1.25 20.13 -12.13
N SER A 181 2.52 19.84 -12.41
CA SER A 181 2.95 19.07 -13.59
C SER A 181 2.34 17.67 -13.60
N ASP A 182 1.82 17.22 -14.73
CA ASP A 182 1.14 15.93 -14.88
C ASP A 182 2.06 14.73 -14.62
N ASN A 183 3.34 14.85 -15.01
CA ASN A 183 4.29 13.75 -14.99
C ASN A 183 5.24 13.74 -13.78
N LEU A 184 4.89 14.47 -12.72
CA LEU A 184 5.75 14.69 -11.56
C LEU A 184 5.15 14.10 -10.28
N VAL A 185 5.96 13.37 -9.52
CA VAL A 185 5.72 13.14 -8.10
C VAL A 185 6.67 13.99 -7.27
N GLY A 186 6.13 14.82 -6.37
CA GLY A 186 6.88 15.58 -5.39
C GLY A 186 7.02 14.79 -4.08
N LEU A 187 8.24 14.72 -3.53
CA LEU A 187 8.51 14.25 -2.17
C LEU A 187 9.19 15.38 -1.41
N HIS A 188 8.46 16.02 -0.52
CA HIS A 188 8.90 17.21 0.19
C HIS A 188 9.13 16.90 1.66
N HIS A 189 10.36 17.06 2.13
CA HIS A 189 10.71 16.83 3.52
C HIS A 189 10.35 18.06 4.38
N PHE A 190 9.71 17.82 5.50
CA PHE A 190 9.46 18.81 6.55
C PHE A 190 9.93 18.28 7.91
N LYS A 191 9.99 19.12 8.92
CA LYS A 191 10.50 18.74 10.25
C LYS A 191 9.61 17.66 10.90
N GLY A 192 10.17 16.45 11.01
CA GLY A 192 9.48 15.28 11.59
C GLY A 192 8.63 14.48 10.61
N GLY A 193 8.73 14.75 9.29
CA GLY A 193 7.99 13.98 8.30
C GLY A 193 8.32 14.31 6.85
N TYR A 194 7.49 13.81 5.96
CA TYR A 194 7.55 14.16 4.54
C TYR A 194 6.14 14.16 3.94
N CYS A 195 5.98 14.89 2.85
CA CYS A 195 4.75 15.00 2.09
C CYS A 195 4.98 14.50 0.65
N GLY A 196 4.11 13.60 0.19
CA GLY A 196 4.02 13.18 -1.20
C GLY A 196 2.93 13.97 -1.91
N VAL A 197 3.23 14.47 -3.11
CA VAL A 197 2.31 15.25 -3.94
C VAL A 197 2.36 14.72 -5.35
N SER A 198 1.23 14.33 -5.94
CA SER A 198 1.14 13.89 -7.33
C SER A 198 -0.26 14.05 -7.89
N LYS A 199 -0.36 14.29 -9.19
CA LYS A 199 -1.65 14.24 -9.88
C LYS A 199 -2.18 12.82 -9.95
N ILE A 200 -3.49 12.72 -9.90
CA ILE A 200 -4.30 11.52 -10.13
C ILE A 200 -5.33 11.83 -11.21
N GLU A 201 -6.27 10.93 -11.45
CA GLU A 201 -7.34 11.14 -12.44
C GLU A 201 -8.12 12.45 -12.21
N ASN A 202 -8.79 12.92 -13.25
CA ASN A 202 -9.65 14.12 -13.24
C ASN A 202 -8.92 15.40 -12.77
N ASP A 203 -7.60 15.49 -13.00
CA ASP A 203 -6.74 16.62 -12.59
C ASP A 203 -6.79 16.94 -11.09
N ASN A 204 -7.18 15.96 -10.28
CA ASN A 204 -7.02 16.06 -8.84
C ASN A 204 -5.55 15.83 -8.46
N VAL A 205 -5.13 16.48 -7.39
CA VAL A 205 -3.81 16.27 -6.78
C VAL A 205 -3.97 15.57 -5.45
N ASN A 206 -3.35 14.40 -5.32
CA ASN A 206 -3.25 13.73 -4.05
C ASN A 206 -2.11 14.35 -3.24
N ILE A 207 -2.42 14.90 -2.07
CA ILE A 207 -1.44 15.34 -1.09
C ILE A 207 -1.56 14.42 0.12
N CYS A 208 -0.50 13.68 0.40
CA CYS A 208 -0.46 12.71 1.49
C CYS A 208 0.85 12.84 2.26
N TYR A 209 0.77 13.14 3.54
CA TYR A 209 1.97 13.25 4.37
C TYR A 209 1.98 12.28 5.55
N LEU A 210 3.20 11.93 5.94
CA LEU A 210 3.49 11.12 7.12
C LEU A 210 4.27 11.98 8.11
N ALA A 211 3.72 12.16 9.30
CA ALA A 211 4.31 12.97 10.37
C ALA A 211 4.59 12.13 11.60
N ASN A 212 5.62 12.50 12.35
CA ASN A 212 5.86 11.99 13.69
C ASN A 212 4.74 12.43 14.64
N TYR A 213 4.09 11.49 15.32
CA TYR A 213 2.95 11.76 16.18
C TYR A 213 3.30 12.68 17.36
N GLU A 214 4.51 12.53 17.93
CA GLU A 214 4.98 13.39 19.02
C GLU A 214 5.21 14.85 18.57
N SER A 215 5.51 15.06 17.29
CA SER A 215 5.58 16.40 16.69
C SER A 215 4.18 16.97 16.49
N PHE A 216 3.27 16.15 15.96
CA PHE A 216 1.89 16.54 15.66
C PHE A 216 1.08 16.91 16.92
N LYS A 217 1.15 16.13 17.99
CA LYS A 217 0.35 16.33 19.21
C LYS A 217 0.59 17.66 19.95
N ARG A 218 1.62 18.42 19.53
CA ARG A 218 1.91 19.77 20.08
C ARG A 218 0.99 20.83 19.50
N TYR A 219 0.24 20.49 18.45
CA TYR A 219 -0.65 21.40 17.73
C TYR A 219 -2.10 20.98 17.95
N LYS A 220 -3.01 21.95 17.88
CA LYS A 220 -4.43 21.74 18.23
C LYS A 220 -5.20 21.05 17.11
N SER A 221 -4.76 21.24 15.85
CA SER A 221 -5.45 20.70 14.67
C SER A 221 -4.47 20.30 13.56
N ILE A 222 -4.99 19.63 12.54
CA ILE A 222 -4.25 19.30 11.32
C ILE A 222 -3.85 20.57 10.58
N GLU A 223 -4.73 21.53 10.51
CA GLU A 223 -4.54 22.80 9.81
C GLU A 223 -3.41 23.59 10.46
N GLU A 224 -3.40 23.73 11.80
CA GLU A 224 -2.33 24.40 12.53
C GLU A 224 -0.98 23.71 12.34
N PHE A 225 -0.96 22.38 12.38
CA PHE A 225 0.28 21.63 12.13
C PHE A 225 0.75 21.80 10.68
N GLN A 226 -0.17 21.79 9.72
CA GLN A 226 0.14 21.99 8.31
C GLN A 226 0.73 23.38 8.07
N GLU A 227 0.10 24.43 8.59
CA GLU A 227 0.57 25.80 8.47
C GLU A 227 1.96 25.98 9.11
N LYS A 228 2.13 25.55 10.36
CA LYS A 228 3.34 25.84 11.15
C LYS A 228 4.52 24.90 10.89
N ILE A 229 4.29 23.68 10.41
CA ILE A 229 5.35 22.67 10.27
C ILE A 229 5.49 22.16 8.84
N VAL A 230 4.37 21.80 8.21
CA VAL A 230 4.45 21.25 6.84
C VAL A 230 4.84 22.35 5.86
N CYS A 231 4.27 23.53 6.02
CA CYS A 231 4.54 24.72 5.21
C CYS A 231 5.86 25.45 5.57
N GLU A 232 6.66 24.98 6.56
CA GLU A 232 8.06 25.39 6.69
C GLU A 232 8.88 25.09 5.42
N ASN A 233 8.47 24.06 4.64
CA ASN A 233 9.05 23.83 3.33
C ASN A 233 8.42 24.78 2.31
N PRO A 234 9.20 25.70 1.67
CA PRO A 234 8.65 26.69 0.74
C PRO A 234 7.94 26.09 -0.49
N ASN A 235 8.30 24.86 -0.91
CA ASN A 235 7.59 24.19 -2.00
C ASN A 235 6.19 23.73 -1.55
N LEU A 236 6.04 23.25 -0.31
CA LEU A 236 4.75 22.87 0.22
C LEU A 236 3.90 24.11 0.54
N GLN A 237 4.50 25.16 1.10
CA GLN A 237 3.80 26.41 1.32
C GLN A 237 3.14 26.89 0.04
N ARG A 238 3.91 27.06 -1.05
CA ARG A 238 3.36 27.47 -2.35
C ARG A 238 2.25 26.60 -2.86
N ILE A 239 2.38 25.25 -2.69
CA ILE A 239 1.33 24.31 -3.10
C ILE A 239 0.06 24.51 -2.27
N PHE A 240 0.17 24.65 -0.95
CA PHE A 240 -0.99 24.79 -0.07
C PHE A 240 -1.64 26.19 -0.16
N ASP A 241 -0.88 27.23 -0.50
CA ASP A 241 -1.41 28.60 -0.71
C ASP A 241 -2.36 28.65 -1.92
N GLU A 242 -2.13 27.79 -2.93
CA GLU A 242 -2.94 27.74 -4.16
C GLU A 242 -3.96 26.59 -4.17
N ALA A 243 -3.86 25.65 -3.20
CA ALA A 243 -4.61 24.40 -3.23
C ALA A 243 -6.02 24.53 -2.64
N GLU A 244 -7.03 24.14 -3.41
CA GLU A 244 -8.41 24.00 -2.96
C GLU A 244 -8.71 22.56 -2.56
N ILE A 245 -9.04 22.31 -1.29
CA ILE A 245 -9.36 20.98 -0.79
C ILE A 245 -10.67 20.45 -1.38
N GLN A 246 -10.65 19.19 -1.82
CA GLN A 246 -11.80 18.50 -2.42
C GLN A 246 -12.50 17.54 -1.44
N PHE A 247 -12.04 17.47 -0.21
CA PHE A 247 -12.65 16.70 0.86
C PHE A 247 -13.27 17.63 1.90
N GLU A 248 -14.35 17.22 2.53
CA GLU A 248 -14.91 17.95 3.68
C GLU A 248 -13.88 18.11 4.79
N LYS A 249 -13.08 17.07 5.04
CA LYS A 249 -11.95 17.08 5.96
C LYS A 249 -10.88 16.06 5.55
N PRO A 250 -9.60 16.29 5.86
CA PRO A 250 -8.54 15.33 5.56
C PRO A 250 -8.77 13.97 6.24
N LEU A 251 -8.41 12.90 5.53
CA LEU A 251 -8.38 11.56 6.10
C LEU A 251 -7.12 11.37 6.93
N THR A 252 -7.27 10.67 8.04
CA THR A 252 -6.16 10.36 8.93
C THR A 252 -6.02 8.87 9.20
N ILE A 253 -4.80 8.42 9.44
CA ILE A 253 -4.49 7.09 9.95
C ILE A 253 -3.36 7.18 10.95
N SER A 254 -3.52 6.52 12.08
CA SER A 254 -2.50 6.37 13.11
C SER A 254 -2.08 4.91 13.27
N GLN A 255 -1.13 4.65 14.18
CA GLN A 255 -0.67 3.29 14.51
C GLN A 255 -0.12 2.52 13.30
N ILE A 256 0.61 3.20 12.44
CA ILE A 256 1.30 2.63 11.28
C ILE A 256 2.59 1.98 11.76
N SER A 257 2.76 0.66 11.58
CA SER A 257 3.99 -0.06 11.94
C SER A 257 4.76 -0.51 10.70
N PHE A 258 6.06 -0.20 10.68
CA PHE A 258 7.01 -0.67 9.67
C PHE A 258 7.86 -1.86 10.19
N ASP A 259 7.47 -2.44 11.33
CA ASP A 259 8.15 -3.61 11.88
C ASP A 259 8.00 -4.83 10.95
N GLU A 260 8.86 -5.81 11.17
CA GLU A 260 8.81 -7.06 10.42
C GLU A 260 7.54 -7.84 10.79
N LYS A 261 6.89 -8.36 9.74
CA LYS A 261 5.72 -9.22 9.83
C LYS A 261 6.02 -10.55 9.18
N LYS A 262 5.38 -11.61 9.62
CA LYS A 262 5.41 -12.90 8.93
C LYS A 262 4.48 -12.85 7.73
N CYS A 263 4.90 -13.41 6.61
CA CYS A 263 4.08 -13.53 5.41
C CYS A 263 3.24 -14.82 5.39
N VAL A 264 3.50 -15.77 6.29
CA VAL A 264 2.65 -16.92 6.59
C VAL A 264 2.52 -17.03 8.10
N GLU A 265 1.30 -17.12 8.60
CA GLU A 265 1.01 -17.26 10.02
C GLU A 265 -0.33 -17.97 10.20
N ASN A 266 -0.40 -18.98 11.09
CA ASN A 266 -1.57 -19.84 11.30
C ASN A 266 -2.11 -20.43 9.97
N HIS A 267 -1.21 -20.90 9.10
CA HIS A 267 -1.48 -21.42 7.76
C HIS A 267 -2.11 -20.42 6.78
N ILE A 268 -2.28 -19.15 7.17
CA ILE A 268 -2.81 -18.06 6.34
C ILE A 268 -1.65 -17.41 5.58
N LEU A 269 -1.78 -17.29 4.26
CA LEU A 269 -0.84 -16.52 3.44
C LEU A 269 -1.21 -15.04 3.53
N MET A 270 -0.35 -14.24 4.15
CA MET A 270 -0.54 -12.79 4.28
C MET A 270 -0.05 -12.07 3.03
N ILE A 271 -0.84 -11.14 2.50
CA ILE A 271 -0.53 -10.38 1.27
C ILE A 271 -0.65 -8.86 1.51
N GLY A 272 0.02 -8.07 0.68
CA GLY A 272 0.04 -6.62 0.80
C GLY A 272 0.60 -6.15 2.14
N ASP A 273 0.03 -5.08 2.69
CA ASP A 273 0.46 -4.47 3.96
C ASP A 273 0.31 -5.41 5.17
N THR A 274 -0.51 -6.45 5.04
CA THR A 274 -0.67 -7.48 6.07
C THR A 274 0.60 -8.31 6.25
N ALA A 275 1.30 -8.59 5.16
CA ALA A 275 2.57 -9.33 5.17
C ALA A 275 3.78 -8.42 5.43
N GLY A 276 3.69 -7.13 5.11
CA GLY A 276 4.78 -6.18 5.33
C GLY A 276 4.49 -4.82 4.71
N LEU A 277 4.62 -3.78 5.51
CA LEU A 277 4.41 -2.40 5.08
C LEU A 277 5.76 -1.76 4.75
N ILE A 278 5.95 -1.37 3.49
CA ILE A 278 7.11 -0.56 3.10
C ILE A 278 6.92 0.88 3.58
N HIS A 279 8.02 1.55 3.93
CA HIS A 279 7.93 2.97 4.29
C HIS A 279 7.42 3.78 3.08
N PRO A 280 6.35 4.60 3.21
CA PRO A 280 5.68 5.22 2.07
C PRO A 280 6.57 6.16 1.26
N LEU A 281 7.66 6.68 1.85
CA LEU A 281 8.71 7.43 1.13
C LEU A 281 9.24 6.69 -0.10
N CYS A 282 9.19 5.36 -0.09
CA CYS A 282 9.67 4.55 -1.21
C CYS A 282 8.71 4.55 -2.41
N GLY A 283 7.46 5.01 -2.25
CA GLY A 283 6.47 5.04 -3.33
C GLY A 283 6.09 3.68 -3.92
N ASN A 284 6.33 2.56 -3.20
CA ASN A 284 6.22 1.22 -3.80
C ASN A 284 5.18 0.30 -3.11
N GLY A 285 4.42 0.80 -2.12
CA GLY A 285 3.48 -0.02 -1.35
C GLY A 285 2.38 -0.67 -2.19
N MET A 286 1.81 0.07 -3.13
CA MET A 286 0.74 -0.44 -4.00
C MET A 286 1.27 -1.50 -4.99
N ALA A 287 2.43 -1.28 -5.58
CA ALA A 287 3.06 -2.26 -6.46
C ALA A 287 3.45 -3.55 -5.70
N MET A 288 3.98 -3.43 -4.47
CA MET A 288 4.22 -4.60 -3.61
C MET A 288 2.93 -5.35 -3.27
N ALA A 289 1.82 -4.66 -3.06
CA ALA A 289 0.53 -5.30 -2.80
C ALA A 289 0.07 -6.14 -4.00
N ILE A 290 0.16 -5.60 -5.21
CA ILE A 290 -0.15 -6.30 -6.47
C ILE A 290 0.80 -7.49 -6.68
N HIS A 291 2.10 -7.29 -6.51
CA HIS A 291 3.09 -8.36 -6.69
C HIS A 291 2.90 -9.49 -5.67
N SER A 292 2.62 -9.17 -4.40
CA SER A 292 2.37 -10.20 -3.39
C SER A 292 1.09 -11.00 -3.67
N ALA A 293 0.07 -10.35 -4.24
CA ALA A 293 -1.14 -11.01 -4.70
C ALA A 293 -0.84 -12.04 -5.80
N LYS A 294 -0.01 -11.67 -6.80
CA LYS A 294 0.48 -12.60 -7.83
C LYS A 294 1.14 -13.82 -7.21
N LEU A 295 2.17 -13.60 -6.38
CA LEU A 295 2.95 -14.69 -5.78
C LEU A 295 2.10 -15.64 -4.94
N ALA A 296 1.16 -15.10 -4.16
CA ALA A 296 0.26 -15.93 -3.35
C ALA A 296 -0.73 -16.70 -4.21
N SER A 297 -1.32 -16.05 -5.22
CA SER A 297 -2.28 -16.71 -6.13
C SER A 297 -1.63 -17.86 -6.91
N GLU A 298 -0.43 -17.66 -7.47
CA GLU A 298 0.32 -18.74 -8.16
C GLU A 298 0.59 -19.94 -7.23
N SER A 299 1.01 -19.67 -5.97
CA SER A 299 1.26 -20.74 -4.99
C SER A 299 -0.02 -21.48 -4.58
N VAL A 300 -1.15 -20.75 -4.47
CA VAL A 300 -2.48 -21.33 -4.17
C VAL A 300 -3.00 -22.19 -5.32
N ILE A 301 -2.82 -21.75 -6.56
CA ILE A 301 -3.19 -22.53 -7.74
C ILE A 301 -2.48 -23.88 -7.73
N ASP A 302 -1.15 -23.88 -7.59
CA ASP A 302 -0.37 -25.13 -7.57
C ASP A 302 -0.81 -26.07 -6.43
N PHE A 303 -1.21 -25.52 -5.27
CA PHE A 303 -1.71 -26.31 -4.15
C PHE A 303 -3.09 -26.90 -4.41
N ILE A 304 -4.05 -26.13 -4.92
CA ILE A 304 -5.42 -26.61 -5.14
C ILE A 304 -5.47 -27.63 -6.29
N GLU A 305 -4.60 -27.47 -7.29
CA GLU A 305 -4.41 -28.44 -8.35
C GLU A 305 -3.61 -29.71 -7.93
N ASN A 306 -3.28 -29.85 -6.63
CA ASN A 306 -2.54 -30.96 -6.04
C ASN A 306 -1.12 -31.17 -6.62
N LYS A 307 -0.50 -30.12 -7.19
CA LYS A 307 0.90 -30.15 -7.65
C LYS A 307 1.89 -30.12 -6.50
N ILE A 308 1.51 -29.44 -5.41
CA ILE A 308 2.32 -29.27 -4.20
C ILE A 308 1.48 -29.46 -2.94
N SER A 309 2.12 -29.86 -1.84
CA SER A 309 1.47 -29.93 -0.53
C SER A 309 1.27 -28.54 0.10
N ARG A 310 0.43 -28.42 1.13
CA ARG A 310 0.26 -27.17 1.92
C ARG A 310 1.59 -26.66 2.45
N ILE A 311 2.40 -27.53 3.03
CA ILE A 311 3.72 -27.15 3.58
C ILE A 311 4.63 -26.59 2.49
N GLN A 312 4.59 -27.18 1.28
CA GLN A 312 5.35 -26.67 0.14
C GLN A 312 4.80 -25.31 -0.33
N MET A 313 3.48 -25.12 -0.44
CA MET A 313 2.84 -23.85 -0.76
C MET A 313 3.30 -22.74 0.17
N GLU A 314 3.22 -22.96 1.49
CA GLU A 314 3.59 -21.99 2.49
C GLU A 314 5.09 -21.63 2.45
N ASN A 315 5.94 -22.64 2.30
CA ASN A 315 7.39 -22.48 2.20
C ASN A 315 7.79 -21.73 0.92
N ASP A 316 7.22 -22.09 -0.21
CA ASP A 316 7.53 -21.49 -1.50
C ASP A 316 7.04 -20.04 -1.56
N TYR A 317 5.83 -19.77 -1.06
CA TYR A 317 5.36 -18.39 -0.90
C TYR A 317 6.30 -17.59 0.00
N SER A 318 6.70 -18.13 1.15
CA SER A 318 7.63 -17.46 2.07
C SER A 318 8.99 -17.16 1.43
N LYS A 319 9.53 -18.11 0.66
CA LYS A 319 10.80 -17.92 -0.09
C LYS A 319 10.64 -16.83 -1.14
N LYS A 320 9.60 -16.90 -1.98
CA LYS A 320 9.30 -15.91 -3.03
C LYS A 320 9.06 -14.51 -2.43
N TRP A 321 8.30 -14.42 -1.32
CA TRP A 321 8.08 -13.19 -0.57
C TRP A 321 9.41 -12.57 -0.10
N ASN A 322 10.22 -13.33 0.63
CA ASN A 322 11.48 -12.85 1.17
C ASN A 322 12.46 -12.42 0.07
N TYR A 323 12.56 -13.18 -1.00
CA TYR A 323 13.41 -12.84 -2.15
C TYR A 323 13.04 -11.48 -2.76
N ASN A 324 11.75 -11.23 -2.97
CA ASN A 324 11.27 -10.02 -3.63
C ASN A 324 11.22 -8.79 -2.71
N PHE A 325 10.90 -8.96 -1.40
CA PHE A 325 10.51 -7.81 -0.58
C PHE A 325 11.39 -7.55 0.63
N LYS A 326 12.10 -8.54 1.19
CA LYS A 326 12.90 -8.37 2.42
C LYS A 326 13.88 -7.21 2.34
N ASN A 327 14.63 -7.12 1.25
CA ASN A 327 15.62 -6.05 1.07
C ASN A 327 14.97 -4.68 0.83
N ARG A 328 13.84 -4.61 0.10
CA ARG A 328 13.08 -3.36 -0.10
C ARG A 328 12.53 -2.83 1.23
N LEU A 329 11.93 -3.70 2.03
CA LEU A 329 11.41 -3.36 3.36
C LEU A 329 12.54 -2.89 4.30
N LYS A 330 13.71 -3.57 4.29
CA LYS A 330 14.90 -3.15 5.06
C LYS A 330 15.37 -1.77 4.63
N MET A 331 15.47 -1.52 3.32
CA MET A 331 15.85 -0.21 2.79
C MET A 331 14.85 0.88 3.18
N GLY A 332 13.54 0.60 3.06
CA GLY A 332 12.48 1.53 3.48
C GLY A 332 12.60 1.91 4.96
N ARG A 333 12.82 0.93 5.84
CA ARG A 333 13.06 1.18 7.28
C ARG A 333 14.30 2.04 7.53
N LEU A 334 15.40 1.78 6.80
CA LEU A 334 16.62 2.56 6.90
C LEU A 334 16.39 4.02 6.49
N LEU A 335 15.76 4.25 5.35
CA LEU A 335 15.43 5.59 4.86
C LEU A 335 14.49 6.33 5.82
N GLY A 336 13.46 5.65 6.35
CA GLY A 336 12.56 6.23 7.35
C GLY A 336 13.29 6.66 8.63
N LYS A 337 14.19 5.83 9.17
CA LYS A 337 15.02 6.16 10.33
C LYS A 337 15.99 7.32 10.05
N LEU A 338 16.54 7.36 8.83
CA LEU A 338 17.43 8.44 8.40
C LEU A 338 16.72 9.79 8.43
N LEU A 339 15.50 9.86 7.87
CA LEU A 339 14.74 11.09 7.79
C LEU A 339 14.27 11.61 9.15
N GLN A 340 14.11 10.74 10.15
CA GLN A 340 13.80 11.16 11.52
C GLN A 340 14.96 11.93 12.18
N LYS A 341 16.22 11.66 11.76
CA LYS A 341 17.42 12.31 12.29
C LYS A 341 17.79 13.50 11.41
N GLN A 342 17.20 14.67 11.66
CA GLN A 342 17.31 15.87 10.83
C GLN A 342 18.75 16.23 10.41
N LYS A 343 19.73 16.19 11.35
CA LYS A 343 21.16 16.46 11.01
C LYS A 343 21.71 15.47 10.02
N LEU A 344 21.41 14.18 10.19
CA LEU A 344 21.87 13.11 9.31
C LEU A 344 21.15 13.14 7.96
N ALA A 345 19.83 13.38 7.95
CA ALA A 345 19.07 13.58 6.73
C ALA A 345 19.65 14.73 5.89
N ASN A 346 19.88 15.90 6.51
CA ASN A 346 20.48 17.05 5.83
C ASN A 346 21.87 16.73 5.28
N PHE A 347 22.68 15.98 6.00
CA PHE A 347 24.01 15.57 5.53
C PHE A 347 23.93 14.65 4.29
N VAL A 348 23.15 13.57 4.37
CA VAL A 348 22.96 12.63 3.24
C VAL A 348 22.36 13.33 2.03
N LEU A 349 21.41 14.23 2.25
CA LEU A 349 20.77 14.97 1.15
C LEU A 349 21.73 16.00 0.52
N LYS A 350 22.65 16.60 1.29
CA LYS A 350 23.75 17.40 0.72
C LYS A 350 24.65 16.55 -0.18
N ILE A 351 24.94 15.30 0.21
CA ILE A 351 25.71 14.37 -0.64
C ILE A 351 24.94 14.09 -1.94
N ILE A 352 23.63 13.82 -1.87
CA ILE A 352 22.80 13.56 -3.06
C ILE A 352 22.72 14.81 -3.95
N LEU A 353 22.72 16.02 -3.37
CA LEU A 353 22.78 17.28 -4.14
C LEU A 353 24.09 17.42 -4.94
N VAL A 354 25.21 16.97 -4.37
CA VAL A 354 26.53 16.98 -5.06
C VAL A 354 26.61 15.83 -6.06
N PHE A 355 26.02 14.66 -5.73
CA PHE A 355 26.04 13.46 -6.57
C PHE A 355 24.60 13.00 -6.91
N PRO A 356 23.87 13.70 -7.82
CA PRO A 356 22.48 13.40 -8.13
C PRO A 356 22.24 11.97 -8.64
N SER A 357 23.24 11.35 -9.24
CA SER A 357 23.20 9.95 -9.72
C SER A 357 22.96 8.90 -8.63
N LEU A 358 23.16 9.24 -7.37
CA LEU A 358 22.85 8.36 -6.24
C LEU A 358 21.32 8.15 -6.04
N LEU A 359 20.50 9.14 -6.39
CA LEU A 359 19.07 9.07 -6.17
C LEU A 359 18.38 7.96 -7.00
N PRO A 360 18.64 7.82 -8.32
CA PRO A 360 18.13 6.68 -9.09
C PRO A 360 18.60 5.31 -8.56
N ILE A 361 19.79 5.22 -8.01
CA ILE A 361 20.32 3.97 -7.40
C ILE A 361 19.52 3.61 -6.14
N ILE A 362 19.22 4.60 -5.30
CA ILE A 362 18.40 4.42 -4.10
C ILE A 362 16.98 3.98 -4.50
N ILE A 363 16.40 4.64 -5.51
CA ILE A 363 15.06 4.29 -6.03
C ILE A 363 15.03 2.83 -6.50
N LYS A 364 16.00 2.40 -7.31
CA LYS A 364 16.11 1.00 -7.78
C LYS A 364 16.15 -0.03 -6.63
N LYS A 365 16.68 0.33 -5.45
CA LYS A 365 16.72 -0.57 -4.28
C LYS A 365 15.39 -0.66 -3.53
N THR A 366 14.46 0.25 -3.78
CA THR A 366 13.13 0.29 -3.17
C THR A 366 12.03 -0.17 -4.12
N HIS A 367 12.31 -0.29 -5.40
CA HIS A 367 11.40 -0.75 -6.45
C HIS A 367 11.78 -2.16 -6.94
N GLY A 368 10.85 -2.82 -7.63
CA GLY A 368 11.07 -4.13 -8.25
C GLY A 368 11.52 -4.05 -9.68
N LYS A 369 11.60 -5.25 -10.27
CA LYS A 369 11.64 -5.44 -11.73
C LYS A 369 10.20 -5.60 -12.22
N PRO A 370 9.92 -5.39 -13.50
CA PRO A 370 8.64 -5.78 -14.12
C PRO A 370 8.26 -7.24 -13.81
N ILE A 371 6.98 -7.50 -13.52
CA ILE A 371 6.47 -8.81 -13.06
C ILE A 371 5.42 -9.38 -14.00
#